data_532b72f58508b8e0c0384ff9edd017c2
#
_entry.id   532b72f58508b8e0c0384ff9edd017c2
#
_cell.length_a   1.000
_cell.length_b   1.000
_cell.length_c   1.000
_cell.angle_alpha   90.00
_cell.angle_beta   90.00
_cell.angle_gamma   90.00
#
_symmetry.space_group_name_H-M   'P 1'
#
loop_
_entity.id
_entity.type
_entity.pdbx_description
1 polymer ?
#
loop_
_entity_poly.entity_id
_entity_poly.type
_entity_poly.pdbx_seq_one_letter_code
_entity_poly.pdbx_strand_id
1 'polypeptide(L)'
;QCSPLFTHQTESLTSYQMNFLKAVCSGVHSGFGNKDVTDRFGLGSKSNITRLQKSLTDKELIDKVDGRTVIADPVLRLWLSALFRQ
;
A
#
# COMPACT_ATOMS: atom_id res chain seq x y z
N GLN A 1 -7.75 -9.39 15.95
CA GLN A 1 -8.87 -8.46 16.03
C GLN A 1 -8.59 -7.18 15.27
N CYS A 2 -9.50 -6.83 14.41
CA CYS A 2 -9.38 -5.61 13.62
C CYS A 2 -9.67 -4.38 14.49
N SER A 3 -8.77 -3.40 14.41
CA SER A 3 -9.05 -2.12 15.04
C SER A 3 -10.12 -1.40 14.21
N PRO A 4 -11.17 -0.86 14.85
CA PRO A 4 -12.15 -0.05 14.12
C PRO A 4 -11.53 1.12 13.36
N LEU A 5 -10.44 1.68 13.90
CA LEU A 5 -9.71 2.76 13.24
C LEU A 5 -9.14 2.32 11.90
N PHE A 6 -8.47 1.16 11.87
CA PHE A 6 -7.87 0.65 10.64
C PHE A 6 -8.94 0.24 9.62
N THR A 7 -10.01 -0.37 10.07
CA THR A 7 -11.14 -0.71 9.20
C THR A 7 -11.69 0.53 8.53
N HIS A 8 -11.90 1.58 9.30
CA HIS A 8 -12.41 2.85 8.77
C HIS A 8 -11.45 3.47 7.76
N GLN A 9 -10.15 3.45 8.06
CA GLN A 9 -9.14 4.00 7.15
C GLN A 9 -9.10 3.24 5.83
N THR A 10 -9.20 1.91 5.86
CA THR A 10 -9.12 1.12 4.65
C THR A 10 -10.41 1.12 3.83
N GLU A 11 -11.56 1.32 4.46
CA GLU A 11 -12.83 1.40 3.75
C GLU A 11 -12.89 2.59 2.79
N SER A 12 -12.17 3.66 3.09
CA SER A 12 -12.15 4.84 2.25
C SER A 12 -11.17 4.73 1.07
N LEU A 13 -10.42 3.66 0.99
CA LEU A 13 -9.39 3.49 -0.04
C LEU A 13 -9.99 2.87 -1.31
N THR A 14 -9.43 3.30 -2.45
CA THR A 14 -9.79 2.71 -3.74
C THR A 14 -9.13 1.34 -3.89
N SER A 15 -9.58 0.56 -4.87
CA SER A 15 -8.96 -0.73 -5.19
C SER A 15 -7.48 -0.58 -5.51
N TYR A 16 -7.11 0.47 -6.24
CA TYR A 16 -5.71 0.72 -6.57
C TYR A 16 -4.87 1.01 -5.32
N GLN A 17 -5.42 1.78 -4.39
CA GLN A 17 -4.73 2.10 -3.14
C GLN A 17 -4.52 0.84 -2.31
N MET A 18 -5.53 -0.01 -2.20
CA MET A 18 -5.40 -1.30 -1.50
C MET A 18 -4.37 -2.20 -2.18
N ASN A 19 -4.37 -2.23 -3.52
CA ASN A 19 -3.39 -3.02 -4.26
C ASN A 19 -1.97 -2.54 -4.01
N PHE A 20 -1.76 -1.23 -3.90
CA PHE A 20 -0.46 -0.67 -3.59
C PHE A 20 0.01 -1.11 -2.19
N LEU A 21 -0.88 -1.02 -1.21
CA LEU A 21 -0.57 -1.47 0.15
C LEU A 21 -0.24 -2.97 0.18
N LYS A 22 -0.98 -3.75 -0.60
CA LYS A 22 -0.72 -5.18 -0.73
C LYS A 22 0.68 -5.44 -1.28
N ALA A 23 1.11 -4.68 -2.29
CA ALA A 23 2.44 -4.80 -2.85
C ALA A 23 3.51 -4.51 -1.80
N VAL A 24 3.33 -3.43 -1.02
CA VAL A 24 4.27 -3.07 0.04
C VAL A 24 4.34 -4.17 1.10
N CYS A 25 3.21 -4.71 1.51
CA CYS A 25 3.17 -5.79 2.49
C CYS A 25 3.80 -7.08 1.96
N SER A 26 3.80 -7.27 0.65
CA SER A 26 4.40 -8.45 0.02
C SER A 26 5.92 -8.34 -0.14
N GLY A 27 6.49 -7.21 0.24
CA GLY A 27 7.93 -7.00 0.20
C GLY A 27 8.41 -6.12 -0.95
N VAL A 28 7.51 -5.53 -1.71
CA VAL A 28 7.87 -4.59 -2.78
C VAL A 28 8.06 -3.22 -2.14
N HIS A 29 9.29 -2.74 -2.14
CA HIS A 29 9.64 -1.46 -1.54
C HIS A 29 10.10 -0.41 -2.56
N SER A 30 10.34 -0.84 -3.79
CA SER A 30 10.75 0.03 -4.88
C SER A 30 10.40 -0.63 -6.21
N GLY A 31 10.58 0.09 -7.31
CA GLY A 31 10.30 -0.45 -8.62
C GLY A 31 8.83 -0.67 -8.91
N PHE A 32 7.96 0.10 -8.28
CA PHE A 32 6.50 -0.03 -8.48
C PHE A 32 6.09 0.23 -9.93
N GLY A 33 6.92 0.94 -10.69
CA GLY A 33 6.65 1.21 -12.10
C GLY A 33 7.02 0.05 -13.03
N ASN A 34 7.63 -1.00 -12.53
CA ASN A 34 7.96 -2.16 -13.33
C ASN A 34 6.69 -2.86 -13.78
N LYS A 35 6.68 -3.29 -15.03
CA LYS A 35 5.52 -3.96 -15.61
C LYS A 35 5.11 -5.19 -14.82
N ASP A 36 6.08 -5.98 -14.38
CA ASP A 36 5.80 -7.18 -13.58
C ASP A 36 5.04 -6.84 -12.31
N VAL A 37 5.44 -5.77 -11.64
CA VAL A 37 4.80 -5.33 -10.40
C VAL A 37 3.41 -4.76 -10.69
N THR A 38 3.28 -3.91 -11.70
CA THR A 38 1.99 -3.30 -12.03
C THR A 38 0.99 -4.35 -12.48
N ASP A 39 1.42 -5.35 -13.25
CA ASP A 39 0.54 -6.43 -13.70
C ASP A 39 0.16 -7.36 -12.54
N ARG A 40 1.13 -7.67 -11.69
CA ARG A 40 0.93 -8.59 -10.58
C ARG A 40 -0.06 -8.06 -9.53
N PHE A 41 0.03 -6.76 -9.24
CA PHE A 41 -0.79 -6.15 -8.20
C PHE A 41 -1.90 -5.25 -8.75
N GLY A 42 -1.97 -5.08 -10.06
CA GLY A 42 -3.01 -4.26 -10.66
C GLY A 42 -2.89 -2.79 -10.31
N LEU A 43 -1.67 -2.24 -10.42
CA LEU A 43 -1.40 -0.86 -10.01
C LEU A 43 -1.70 0.19 -11.10
N GLY A 44 -1.85 -0.24 -12.34
CA GLY A 44 -2.13 0.67 -13.44
C GLY A 44 -0.87 1.26 -14.04
N SER A 45 -0.95 2.51 -14.52
CA SER A 45 0.17 3.18 -15.18
C SER A 45 1.15 3.78 -14.16
N LYS A 46 2.32 4.20 -14.64
CA LYS A 46 3.30 4.90 -13.81
C LYS A 46 2.73 6.18 -13.22
N SER A 47 1.92 6.90 -13.99
CA SER A 47 1.26 8.12 -13.49
C SER A 47 0.34 7.80 -12.32
N ASN A 48 -0.40 6.69 -12.43
CA ASN A 48 -1.27 6.24 -11.36
C ASN A 48 -0.49 5.91 -10.09
N ILE A 49 0.67 5.25 -10.25
CA ILE A 49 1.53 4.91 -9.13
C ILE A 49 2.01 6.15 -8.39
N THR A 50 2.40 7.18 -9.12
CA THR A 50 2.82 8.45 -8.50
C THR A 50 1.68 9.04 -7.67
N ARG A 51 0.46 9.01 -8.20
CA ARG A 51 -0.73 9.48 -7.48
C ARG A 51 -1.00 8.64 -6.25
N LEU A 52 -0.86 7.32 -6.36
CA LEU A 52 -1.09 6.41 -5.24
C LEU A 52 -0.09 6.67 -4.12
N GLN A 53 1.18 6.84 -4.46
CA GLN A 53 2.23 7.12 -3.47
C GLN A 53 1.93 8.41 -2.73
N LYS A 54 1.58 9.46 -3.47
CA LYS A 54 1.27 10.75 -2.86
C LYS A 54 0.05 10.65 -1.97
N SER A 55 -1.03 10.04 -2.46
CA SER A 55 -2.27 9.91 -1.72
C SER A 55 -2.07 9.13 -0.42
N LEU A 56 -1.37 8.01 -0.48
CA LEU A 56 -1.14 7.18 0.69
C LEU A 56 -0.18 7.84 1.67
N THR A 57 0.80 8.59 1.18
CA THR A 57 1.69 9.38 2.03
C THR A 57 0.91 10.48 2.75
N ASP A 58 0.02 11.16 2.05
CA ASP A 58 -0.82 12.20 2.65
C ASP A 58 -1.75 11.63 3.72
N LYS A 59 -2.19 10.40 3.55
CA LYS A 59 -3.01 9.69 4.55
C LYS A 59 -2.18 9.11 5.68
N GLU A 60 -0.86 9.26 5.62
CA GLU A 60 0.08 8.73 6.61
C GLU A 60 0.04 7.21 6.73
N LEU A 61 -0.30 6.54 5.64
CA LEU A 61 -0.34 5.07 5.59
C LEU A 61 0.98 4.46 5.17
N ILE A 62 1.77 5.20 4.38
CA ILE A 62 3.10 4.76 3.95
C ILE A 62 4.13 5.83 4.25
N ASP A 63 5.39 5.41 4.28
CA ASP A 63 6.51 6.30 4.52
C ASP A 63 7.67 5.86 3.64
N LYS A 64 8.68 6.73 3.50
CA LYS A 64 9.90 6.40 2.78
C LYS A 64 11.08 6.38 3.72
N VAL A 65 11.80 5.25 3.73
CA VAL A 65 12.99 5.07 4.55
C VAL A 65 14.10 4.59 3.63
N ASP A 66 15.15 5.41 3.48
CA ASP A 66 16.29 5.10 2.63
C ASP A 66 15.89 4.75 1.19
N GLY A 67 14.92 5.49 0.65
CA GLY A 67 14.43 5.27 -0.70
C GLY A 67 13.46 4.11 -0.86
N ARG A 68 13.12 3.44 0.23
CA ARG A 68 12.17 2.33 0.22
C ARG A 68 10.83 2.77 0.76
N THR A 69 9.78 2.28 0.12
CA THR A 69 8.41 2.53 0.58
C THR A 69 8.02 1.45 1.58
N VAL A 70 7.59 1.88 2.76
CA VAL A 70 7.20 0.97 3.84
C VAL A 70 5.86 1.44 4.41
N ILE A 71 5.17 0.54 5.11
CA ILE A 71 3.98 0.90 5.86
C ILE A 71 4.42 1.73 7.07
N ALA A 72 3.79 2.89 7.25
CA ALA A 72 4.21 3.84 8.28
C ALA A 72 4.03 3.32 9.70
N ASP A 73 2.98 2.53 9.93
CA ASP A 73 2.64 2.02 11.27
C ASP A 73 2.85 0.51 11.31
N PRO A 74 3.73 -0.01 12.20
CA PRO A 74 3.95 -1.45 12.32
C PRO A 74 2.68 -2.23 12.65
N VAL A 75 1.79 -1.67 13.45
CA VAL A 75 0.53 -2.33 13.81
C VAL A 75 -0.38 -2.41 12.58
N LEU A 76 -0.46 -1.33 11.81
CA LEU A 76 -1.21 -1.33 10.55
C LEU A 76 -0.63 -2.36 9.59
N ARG A 77 0.68 -2.47 9.52
CA ARG A 77 1.34 -3.46 8.65
C ARG A 77 0.92 -4.89 9.02
N LEU A 78 0.89 -5.20 10.30
CA LEU A 78 0.46 -6.52 10.76
C LEU A 78 -1.00 -6.78 10.41
N TRP A 79 -1.85 -5.79 10.62
CA TRP A 79 -3.27 -5.90 10.30
C TRP A 79 -3.49 -6.12 8.81
N LEU A 80 -2.81 -5.34 7.97
CA LEU A 80 -2.91 -5.49 6.51
C LEU A 80 -2.39 -6.84 6.05
N SER A 81 -1.28 -7.30 6.62
CA SER A 81 -0.71 -8.61 6.27
C SER A 81 -1.71 -9.73 6.56
N ALA A 82 -2.39 -9.65 7.69
CA ALA A 82 -3.42 -10.62 8.04
C ALA A 82 -4.62 -10.54 7.09
N LEU A 83 -5.02 -9.32 6.74
CA LEU A 83 -6.12 -9.10 5.81
C LEU A 83 -5.84 -9.70 4.43
N PHE A 84 -4.62 -9.49 3.91
CA PHE A 84 -4.25 -9.92 2.57
C PHE A 84 -3.97 -11.42 2.46
N ARG A 85 -3.87 -12.12 3.59
CA ARG A 85 -3.69 -13.57 3.59
C ARG A 85 -4.99 -14.34 3.38
N GLN A 86 -6.09 -13.67 3.50
CA GLN A 86 -7.40 -14.31 3.37
C GLN A 86 -7.73 -14.67 1.94
#